data_8739113fdfd36fcc63181fe9ffd23174
#
_entry.id   8739113fdfd36fcc63181fe9ffd23174
#
_cell.length_a   1.000
_cell.length_b   1.000
_cell.length_c   1.000
_cell.angle_alpha   90.00
_cell.angle_beta   90.00
_cell.angle_gamma   90.00
#
_symmetry.space_group_name_H-M   'P 1'
#
loop_
_entity.id
_entity.type
_entity.pdbx_description
1 polymer ?
#
loop_
_entity_poly.entity_id
_entity_poly.type
_entity_poly.pdbx_seq_one_letter_code
_entity_poly.pdbx_strand_id
1 'polypeptide(L)'
;MSLTLKLTLAAVALLLGACRSDPIHYHTLSPAQPAGQSRSSVDIQIEQVSVPPQVDRTQMVIRQGNSGLAILETEWWGASLADELHSSLDEQLSNPGAHKSLLRVDVQRFDSIPGRHARMDVQWRLRNLGNDARPLTCRSSLQTPAGASIDELVMAHQENVRQFVDLVEQAAARKACP
;
A
#
# COMPACT_ATOMS: atom_id res chain seq x y z
N MET A 1 4.82 46.17 39.30
CA MET A 1 4.79 44.76 38.87
C MET A 1 6.17 44.21 39.16
N SER A 2 6.28 43.27 40.11
CA SER A 2 7.57 42.77 40.61
C SER A 2 8.30 41.96 39.54
N LEU A 3 9.62 42.01 39.55
CA LEU A 3 10.47 41.26 38.60
C LEU A 3 10.14 39.76 38.63
N THR A 4 9.78 39.22 39.79
CA THR A 4 9.34 37.82 39.97
C THR A 4 8.07 37.48 39.18
N LEU A 5 7.08 38.38 39.09
CA LEU A 5 5.85 38.17 38.33
C LEU A 5 6.12 38.14 36.82
N LYS A 6 7.04 38.98 36.35
CA LYS A 6 7.45 38.95 34.93
C LYS A 6 8.21 37.69 34.56
N LEU A 7 9.07 37.18 35.43
CA LEU A 7 9.80 35.93 35.24
C LEU A 7 8.88 34.71 35.25
N THR A 8 7.88 34.67 36.14
CA THR A 8 6.90 33.56 36.17
C THR A 8 6.00 33.57 34.94
N LEU A 9 5.55 34.74 34.47
CA LEU A 9 4.77 34.84 33.24
C LEU A 9 5.56 34.38 31.99
N ALA A 10 6.85 34.73 31.91
CA ALA A 10 7.72 34.30 30.81
C ALA A 10 7.98 32.78 30.85
N ALA A 11 8.19 32.20 32.03
CA ALA A 11 8.36 30.76 32.19
C ALA A 11 7.10 29.95 31.80
N VAL A 12 5.90 30.44 32.18
CA VAL A 12 4.61 29.84 31.80
C VAL A 12 4.38 29.95 30.29
N ALA A 13 4.70 31.08 29.67
CA ALA A 13 4.57 31.26 28.22
C ALA A 13 5.53 30.31 27.42
N LEU A 14 6.73 30.06 27.92
CA LEU A 14 7.68 29.10 27.33
C LEU A 14 7.21 27.66 27.46
N LEU A 15 6.54 27.28 28.56
CA LEU A 15 5.99 25.94 28.76
C LEU A 15 4.78 25.66 27.86
N LEU A 16 3.97 26.66 27.52
CA LEU A 16 2.81 26.55 26.64
C LEU A 16 3.18 26.41 25.16
N GLY A 17 4.38 26.82 24.76
CA GLY A 17 4.89 26.67 23.38
C GLY A 17 5.55 25.34 23.09
N ALA A 18 5.77 24.48 24.09
CA ALA A 18 6.56 23.25 23.93
C ALA A 18 5.79 22.04 23.33
N CYS A 19 4.45 22.09 23.26
CA CYS A 19 3.65 21.00 22.70
C CYS A 19 3.29 21.28 21.22
N ARG A 20 4.27 21.15 20.32
CA ARG A 20 4.02 21.12 18.90
C ARG A 20 4.14 19.67 18.44
N SER A 21 3.01 19.01 18.11
CA SER A 21 3.05 17.74 17.41
C SER A 21 3.30 18.00 15.92
N ASP A 22 4.16 17.19 15.31
CA ASP A 22 4.39 17.25 13.87
C ASP A 22 3.10 16.88 13.11
N PRO A 23 2.84 17.50 11.95
CA PRO A 23 1.67 17.17 11.14
C PRO A 23 1.76 15.74 10.63
N ILE A 24 0.60 15.08 10.51
CA ILE A 24 0.50 13.76 9.89
C ILE A 24 0.41 13.94 8.38
N HIS A 25 1.26 13.21 7.64
CA HIS A 25 1.26 13.13 6.20
C HIS A 25 0.54 11.85 5.78
N TYR A 26 -0.43 11.97 4.86
CA TYR A 26 -1.19 10.84 4.36
C TYR A 26 -0.73 10.46 2.97
N HIS A 27 -0.59 9.15 2.76
CA HIS A 27 -0.17 8.52 1.51
C HIS A 27 -1.21 7.52 1.03
N THR A 28 -1.24 7.23 -0.27
CA THR A 28 -2.11 6.23 -0.85
C THR A 28 -1.38 5.36 -1.87
N LEU A 29 -1.85 4.13 -2.04
CA LEU A 29 -1.38 3.22 -3.09
C LEU A 29 -2.06 3.47 -4.45
N SER A 30 -3.13 4.27 -4.48
CA SER A 30 -3.77 4.72 -5.72
C SER A 30 -3.06 5.97 -6.27
N PRO A 31 -2.37 5.92 -7.42
CA PRO A 31 -1.70 7.08 -7.98
C PRO A 31 -2.72 8.12 -8.47
N ALA A 32 -2.42 9.41 -8.30
CA ALA A 32 -3.28 10.52 -8.73
C ALA A 32 -3.55 10.54 -10.25
N GLN A 33 -2.65 9.97 -11.04
CA GLN A 33 -2.81 9.76 -12.47
C GLN A 33 -2.57 8.28 -12.76
N PRO A 34 -3.63 7.47 -12.89
CA PRO A 34 -3.47 6.11 -13.38
C PRO A 34 -2.80 6.18 -14.77
N ALA A 35 -1.68 5.49 -14.93
CA ALA A 35 -1.03 5.34 -16.22
C ALA A 35 -2.10 4.87 -17.20
N GLY A 36 -2.24 5.54 -18.38
CA GLY A 36 -3.32 5.31 -19.34
C GLY A 36 -3.43 3.83 -19.72
N GLN A 37 -4.17 3.09 -18.92
CA GLN A 37 -4.34 1.66 -19.06
C GLN A 37 -5.30 1.38 -20.19
N SER A 38 -4.88 0.57 -21.14
CA SER A 38 -5.81 -0.16 -21.98
C SER A 38 -6.75 -0.91 -21.07
N ARG A 39 -8.05 -0.62 -21.10
CA ARG A 39 -9.03 -1.35 -20.32
C ARG A 39 -8.87 -2.84 -20.58
N SER A 40 -8.66 -3.61 -19.52
CA SER A 40 -8.62 -5.06 -19.58
C SER A 40 -9.85 -5.62 -20.28
N SER A 41 -9.70 -6.71 -21.01
CA SER A 41 -10.84 -7.46 -21.56
C SER A 41 -11.62 -8.23 -20.50
N VAL A 42 -11.15 -8.25 -19.26
CA VAL A 42 -11.70 -8.98 -18.12
C VAL A 42 -12.03 -8.00 -17.00
N ASP A 43 -13.22 -8.14 -16.40
CA ASP A 43 -13.62 -7.45 -15.18
C ASP A 43 -13.19 -8.31 -13.98
N ILE A 44 -12.19 -7.84 -13.23
CA ILE A 44 -11.64 -8.59 -12.10
C ILE A 44 -12.06 -7.88 -10.81
N GLN A 45 -12.95 -8.52 -10.07
CA GLN A 45 -13.44 -8.03 -8.79
C GLN A 45 -12.61 -8.58 -7.64
N ILE A 46 -12.28 -7.73 -6.69
CA ILE A 46 -11.50 -8.12 -5.51
C ILE A 46 -12.43 -8.80 -4.50
N GLU A 47 -12.22 -10.09 -4.26
CA GLU A 47 -12.97 -10.85 -3.26
C GLU A 47 -12.46 -10.59 -1.84
N GLN A 48 -11.14 -10.54 -1.68
CA GLN A 48 -10.49 -10.33 -0.39
C GLN A 48 -9.03 -9.93 -0.60
N VAL A 49 -8.54 -9.03 0.25
CA VAL A 49 -7.11 -8.75 0.44
C VAL A 49 -6.76 -9.03 1.90
N SER A 50 -5.67 -9.76 2.13
CA SER A 50 -5.07 -9.94 3.45
C SER A 50 -3.60 -9.55 3.40
N VAL A 51 -3.11 -8.99 4.51
CA VAL A 51 -1.71 -8.56 4.66
C VAL A 51 -1.15 -9.06 6.00
N PRO A 52 0.17 -9.12 6.18
CA PRO A 52 0.77 -9.51 7.46
C PRO A 52 0.32 -8.57 8.59
N PRO A 53 -0.11 -9.10 9.76
CA PRO A 53 -0.66 -8.28 10.85
C PRO A 53 0.25 -7.15 11.35
N GLN A 54 1.59 -7.31 11.23
CA GLN A 54 2.54 -6.28 11.65
C GLN A 54 2.53 -5.02 10.79
N VAL A 55 1.99 -5.09 9.56
CA VAL A 55 1.87 -3.96 8.64
C VAL A 55 0.42 -3.56 8.37
N ASP A 56 -0.55 -4.33 8.86
CA ASP A 56 -1.98 -4.04 8.68
C ASP A 56 -2.44 -2.95 9.67
N ARG A 57 -2.09 -1.73 9.33
CA ARG A 57 -2.41 -0.52 10.09
C ARG A 57 -2.38 0.70 9.20
N THR A 58 -2.85 1.82 9.72
CA THR A 58 -2.79 3.11 9.02
C THR A 58 -1.38 3.71 9.03
N GLN A 59 -0.60 3.54 10.12
CA GLN A 59 0.77 4.01 10.17
C GLN A 59 1.68 3.22 9.23
N MET A 60 2.51 3.90 8.50
CA MET A 60 3.53 3.24 7.69
C MET A 60 4.55 2.52 8.57
N VAL A 61 4.95 1.34 8.14
CA VAL A 61 5.95 0.51 8.81
C VAL A 61 7.15 0.35 7.89
N ILE A 62 8.33 0.70 8.37
CA ILE A 62 9.59 0.50 7.65
C ILE A 62 10.47 -0.53 8.33
N ARG A 63 11.33 -1.20 7.56
CA ARG A 63 12.35 -2.10 8.09
C ARG A 63 13.58 -1.33 8.54
N GLN A 64 14.09 -1.69 9.71
CA GLN A 64 15.35 -1.21 10.27
C GLN A 64 16.30 -2.39 10.48
N GLY A 65 17.38 -2.43 9.73
CA GLY A 65 18.33 -3.54 9.77
C GLY A 65 17.71 -4.90 9.38
N ASN A 66 18.17 -5.97 10.00
CA ASN A 66 17.77 -7.33 9.64
C ASN A 66 16.43 -7.78 10.28
N SER A 67 16.10 -7.28 11.46
CA SER A 67 14.97 -7.76 12.27
C SER A 67 14.07 -6.66 12.81
N GLY A 68 14.50 -5.38 12.75
CA GLY A 68 13.75 -4.26 13.30
C GLY A 68 12.61 -3.82 12.39
N LEU A 69 11.53 -3.36 13.01
CA LEU A 69 10.44 -2.62 12.37
C LEU A 69 10.27 -1.30 13.12
N ALA A 70 10.11 -0.20 12.39
CA ALA A 70 9.73 1.09 12.94
C ALA A 70 8.36 1.48 12.40
N ILE A 71 7.49 1.88 13.31
CA ILE A 71 6.19 2.46 13.00
C ILE A 71 6.41 3.98 12.91
N LEU A 72 6.02 4.57 11.78
CA LEU A 72 6.17 6.01 11.56
C LEU A 72 4.97 6.74 12.15
N GLU A 73 5.24 7.66 13.11
CA GLU A 73 4.16 8.35 13.84
C GLU A 73 3.48 9.43 12.99
N THR A 74 4.17 9.96 11.97
CA THR A 74 3.70 11.07 11.14
C THR A 74 3.44 10.70 9.68
N GLU A 75 3.73 9.47 9.27
CA GLU A 75 3.56 8.99 7.89
C GLU A 75 2.51 7.87 7.87
N TRP A 76 1.34 8.15 7.31
CA TRP A 76 0.20 7.26 7.39
C TRP A 76 -0.36 6.93 6.01
N TRP A 77 -0.84 5.72 5.85
CA TRP A 77 -1.75 5.38 4.75
C TRP A 77 -3.10 6.07 4.95
N GLY A 78 -3.85 6.32 3.87
CA GLY A 78 -5.20 6.89 3.92
C GLY A 78 -6.22 5.99 4.63
N ALA A 79 -5.96 4.66 4.63
CA ALA A 79 -6.76 3.65 5.32
C ALA A 79 -5.82 2.56 5.91
N SER A 80 -6.34 1.40 6.35
CA SER A 80 -5.49 0.26 6.66
C SER A 80 -4.76 -0.22 5.40
N LEU A 81 -3.59 -0.86 5.53
CA LEU A 81 -2.85 -1.33 4.36
C LEU A 81 -3.67 -2.30 3.50
N ALA A 82 -4.48 -3.15 4.13
CA ALA A 82 -5.36 -4.06 3.40
C ALA A 82 -6.41 -3.32 2.58
N ASP A 83 -7.01 -2.24 3.13
CA ASP A 83 -8.00 -1.42 2.45
C ASP A 83 -7.36 -0.57 1.32
N GLU A 84 -6.15 -0.04 1.53
CA GLU A 84 -5.40 0.68 0.50
C GLU A 84 -5.09 -0.22 -0.71
N LEU A 85 -4.62 -1.44 -0.45
CA LEU A 85 -4.39 -2.43 -1.51
C LEU A 85 -5.69 -2.83 -2.21
N HIS A 86 -6.76 -3.07 -1.45
CA HIS A 86 -8.06 -3.39 -2.03
C HIS A 86 -8.54 -2.29 -2.97
N SER A 87 -8.54 -1.04 -2.50
CA SER A 87 -9.01 0.12 -3.28
C SER A 87 -8.17 0.34 -4.54
N SER A 88 -6.84 0.26 -4.40
CA SER A 88 -5.92 0.45 -5.53
C SER A 88 -6.04 -0.66 -6.58
N LEU A 89 -6.26 -1.91 -6.17
CA LEU A 89 -6.48 -3.02 -7.09
C LEU A 89 -7.85 -2.96 -7.76
N ASP A 90 -8.90 -2.61 -7.02
CA ASP A 90 -10.25 -2.46 -7.58
C ASP A 90 -10.30 -1.35 -8.63
N GLU A 91 -9.68 -0.21 -8.36
CA GLU A 91 -9.57 0.90 -9.31
C GLU A 91 -8.90 0.49 -10.64
N GLN A 92 -7.86 -0.35 -10.57
CA GLN A 92 -7.07 -0.73 -11.74
C GLN A 92 -7.63 -1.95 -12.50
N LEU A 93 -8.33 -2.86 -11.82
CA LEU A 93 -8.79 -4.14 -12.38
C LEU A 93 -10.28 -4.17 -12.72
N SER A 94 -11.07 -3.22 -12.21
CA SER A 94 -12.51 -3.15 -12.46
C SER A 94 -12.79 -2.67 -13.90
N ASN A 95 -13.52 -3.46 -14.66
CA ASN A 95 -13.97 -3.12 -16.02
C ASN A 95 -15.43 -3.57 -16.23
N PRO A 96 -16.40 -2.77 -15.81
CA PRO A 96 -17.82 -3.12 -15.91
C PRO A 96 -18.23 -3.46 -17.34
N GLY A 97 -18.88 -4.63 -17.52
CA GLY A 97 -19.37 -5.10 -18.81
C GLY A 97 -18.51 -6.17 -19.50
N ALA A 98 -17.34 -6.48 -18.95
CA ALA A 98 -16.48 -7.59 -19.41
C ALA A 98 -16.82 -8.91 -18.67
N HIS A 99 -16.12 -9.99 -19.03
CA HIS A 99 -16.22 -11.28 -18.32
C HIS A 99 -15.71 -11.17 -16.88
N LYS A 100 -16.55 -11.57 -15.92
CA LYS A 100 -16.24 -11.42 -14.49
C LYS A 100 -15.32 -12.51 -13.97
N SER A 101 -14.32 -12.09 -13.23
CA SER A 101 -13.44 -12.95 -12.44
C SER A 101 -13.34 -12.43 -11.01
N LEU A 102 -13.06 -13.32 -10.05
CA LEU A 102 -12.82 -12.96 -8.65
C LEU A 102 -11.36 -13.18 -8.32
N LEU A 103 -10.75 -12.18 -7.71
CA LEU A 103 -9.37 -12.20 -7.24
C LEU A 103 -9.32 -12.18 -5.72
N ARG A 104 -8.67 -13.19 -5.13
CA ARG A 104 -8.27 -13.20 -3.72
C ARG A 104 -6.77 -12.98 -3.66
N VAL A 105 -6.33 -12.07 -2.82
CA VAL A 105 -4.95 -11.64 -2.64
C VAL A 105 -4.52 -11.89 -1.20
N ASP A 106 -3.42 -12.61 -1.02
CA ASP A 106 -2.80 -12.85 0.27
C ASP A 106 -1.34 -12.39 0.21
N VAL A 107 -1.10 -11.21 0.74
CA VAL A 107 0.22 -10.60 0.81
C VAL A 107 1.00 -11.28 1.94
N GLN A 108 2.04 -12.02 1.59
CA GLN A 108 2.91 -12.74 2.53
C GLN A 108 4.01 -11.83 3.11
N ARG A 109 4.38 -10.80 2.34
CA ARG A 109 5.41 -9.84 2.70
C ARG A 109 5.11 -8.47 2.10
N PHE A 110 5.28 -7.45 2.90
CA PHE A 110 5.21 -6.04 2.48
C PHE A 110 6.30 -5.27 3.20
N ASP A 111 7.44 -5.07 2.53
CA ASP A 111 8.62 -4.46 3.12
C ASP A 111 8.89 -3.09 2.49
N SER A 112 9.01 -2.08 3.33
CA SER A 112 9.46 -0.74 2.99
C SER A 112 10.87 -0.54 3.55
N ILE A 113 11.89 -0.43 2.69
CA ILE A 113 13.30 -0.27 3.09
C ILE A 113 13.83 1.03 2.50
N PRO A 114 13.84 2.14 3.26
CA PRO A 114 14.32 3.44 2.78
C PRO A 114 15.73 3.36 2.22
N GLY A 115 15.97 4.03 1.09
CA GLY A 115 17.25 4.03 0.38
C GLY A 115 17.61 2.72 -0.32
N ARG A 116 16.66 1.76 -0.39
CA ARG A 116 16.90 0.45 -1.02
C ARG A 116 15.76 0.04 -1.95
N HIS A 117 14.64 -0.38 -1.41
CA HIS A 117 13.52 -0.89 -2.22
C HIS A 117 12.22 -1.01 -1.41
N ALA A 118 11.11 -1.04 -2.14
CA ALA A 118 9.83 -1.59 -1.72
C ALA A 118 9.70 -3.03 -2.24
N ARG A 119 9.19 -3.95 -1.42
CA ARG A 119 8.98 -5.36 -1.80
C ARG A 119 7.60 -5.84 -1.39
N MET A 120 6.95 -6.60 -2.28
CA MET A 120 5.68 -7.26 -2.06
C MET A 120 5.73 -8.70 -2.57
N ASP A 121 5.58 -9.69 -1.67
CA ASP A 121 5.43 -11.10 -2.03
C ASP A 121 3.96 -11.49 -1.83
N VAL A 122 3.32 -12.03 -2.87
CA VAL A 122 1.89 -12.26 -2.91
C VAL A 122 1.58 -13.69 -3.32
N GLN A 123 0.71 -14.36 -2.60
CA GLN A 123 -0.02 -15.53 -3.06
C GLN A 123 -1.42 -15.07 -3.47
N TRP A 124 -1.90 -15.47 -4.64
CA TRP A 124 -3.19 -15.02 -5.14
C TRP A 124 -3.93 -16.09 -5.90
N ARG A 125 -5.26 -15.96 -5.90
CA ARG A 125 -6.16 -16.91 -6.55
C ARG A 125 -7.13 -16.17 -7.45
N LEU A 126 -7.14 -16.53 -8.73
CA LEU A 126 -8.05 -15.99 -9.74
C LEU A 126 -9.08 -17.05 -10.13
N ARG A 127 -10.36 -16.73 -9.97
CA ARG A 127 -11.50 -17.59 -10.32
C ARG A 127 -12.38 -16.91 -11.36
N ASN A 128 -12.55 -17.52 -12.51
CA ASN A 128 -13.46 -17.04 -13.55
C ASN A 128 -14.90 -17.45 -13.20
N LEU A 129 -15.87 -16.54 -13.32
CA LEU A 129 -17.28 -16.79 -13.01
C LEU A 129 -18.11 -17.30 -14.19
N GLY A 130 -17.57 -17.24 -15.40
CA GLY A 130 -18.29 -17.61 -16.63
C GLY A 130 -18.11 -19.06 -17.10
N ASN A 131 -17.26 -19.84 -16.43
CA ASN A 131 -17.02 -21.24 -16.79
C ASN A 131 -16.56 -22.06 -15.56
N ASP A 132 -16.68 -23.40 -15.64
CA ASP A 132 -16.24 -24.33 -14.60
C ASP A 132 -14.71 -24.58 -14.60
N ALA A 133 -13.92 -23.63 -15.12
CA ALA A 133 -12.48 -23.75 -15.13
C ALA A 133 -11.92 -23.73 -13.69
N ARG A 134 -10.91 -24.55 -13.44
CA ARG A 134 -10.23 -24.57 -12.15
C ARG A 134 -9.62 -23.19 -11.86
N PRO A 135 -9.77 -22.69 -10.63
CA PRO A 135 -9.12 -21.45 -10.23
C PRO A 135 -7.60 -21.56 -10.38
N LEU A 136 -6.98 -20.47 -10.84
CA LEU A 136 -5.52 -20.33 -10.83
C LEU A 136 -5.08 -19.97 -9.42
N THR A 137 -4.02 -20.61 -8.94
CA THR A 137 -3.33 -20.23 -7.70
C THR A 137 -1.88 -19.97 -8.02
N CYS A 138 -1.46 -18.72 -7.90
CA CYS A 138 -0.17 -18.22 -8.35
C CYS A 138 0.59 -17.55 -7.20
N ARG A 139 1.87 -17.33 -7.39
CA ARG A 139 2.73 -16.55 -6.50
C ARG A 139 3.53 -15.54 -7.30
N SER A 140 3.67 -14.35 -6.77
CA SER A 140 4.45 -13.27 -7.37
C SER A 140 5.33 -12.62 -6.33
N SER A 141 6.54 -12.25 -6.72
CA SER A 141 7.47 -11.48 -5.90
C SER A 141 7.87 -10.23 -6.68
N LEU A 142 7.54 -9.09 -6.13
CA LEU A 142 7.68 -7.79 -6.75
C LEU A 142 8.63 -6.94 -5.92
N GLN A 143 9.58 -6.28 -6.57
CA GLN A 143 10.55 -5.45 -5.88
C GLN A 143 10.93 -4.27 -6.77
N THR A 144 10.67 -3.07 -6.28
CA THR A 144 11.01 -1.83 -6.97
C THR A 144 12.04 -1.04 -6.15
N PRO A 145 13.15 -0.60 -6.74
CA PRO A 145 14.10 0.28 -6.07
C PRO A 145 13.43 1.55 -5.57
N ALA A 146 13.84 2.03 -4.39
CA ALA A 146 13.32 3.26 -3.79
C ALA A 146 14.46 4.09 -3.21
N GLY A 147 14.33 5.41 -3.29
CA GLY A 147 15.19 6.35 -2.60
C GLY A 147 14.95 6.40 -1.09
N ALA A 148 15.52 7.38 -0.42
CA ALA A 148 15.51 7.46 1.04
C ALA A 148 14.24 8.12 1.61
N SER A 149 13.47 8.86 0.79
CA SER A 149 12.26 9.53 1.24
C SER A 149 11.07 8.57 1.31
N ILE A 150 10.07 8.93 2.12
CA ILE A 150 8.83 8.16 2.23
C ILE A 150 8.05 8.22 0.91
N ASP A 151 8.00 9.38 0.25
CA ASP A 151 7.33 9.52 -1.05
C ASP A 151 7.91 8.56 -2.11
N GLU A 152 9.24 8.40 -2.17
CA GLU A 152 9.87 7.47 -3.10
C GLU A 152 9.54 6.00 -2.75
N LEU A 153 9.42 5.66 -1.46
CA LEU A 153 8.93 4.35 -1.04
C LEU A 153 7.49 4.11 -1.45
N VAL A 154 6.61 5.11 -1.28
CA VAL A 154 5.20 5.03 -1.69
C VAL A 154 5.11 4.83 -3.20
N MET A 155 5.83 5.63 -4.00
CA MET A 155 5.88 5.46 -5.46
C MET A 155 6.39 4.06 -5.87
N ALA A 156 7.38 3.51 -5.17
CA ALA A 156 7.88 2.17 -5.42
C ALA A 156 6.84 1.08 -5.07
N HIS A 157 6.02 1.28 -4.03
CA HIS A 157 4.91 0.39 -3.73
C HIS A 157 3.78 0.51 -4.77
N GLN A 158 3.44 1.72 -5.23
CA GLN A 158 2.49 1.93 -6.33
C GLN A 158 2.96 1.19 -7.60
N GLU A 159 4.25 1.25 -7.91
CA GLU A 159 4.83 0.50 -9.04
C GLU A 159 4.74 -1.02 -8.84
N ASN A 160 4.97 -1.54 -7.62
CA ASN A 160 4.76 -2.96 -7.32
C ASN A 160 3.28 -3.36 -7.53
N VAL A 161 2.32 -2.52 -7.11
CA VAL A 161 0.89 -2.78 -7.33
C VAL A 161 0.58 -2.80 -8.82
N ARG A 162 1.09 -1.85 -9.61
CA ARG A 162 0.91 -1.82 -11.07
C ARG A 162 1.48 -3.08 -11.75
N GLN A 163 2.70 -3.49 -11.38
CA GLN A 163 3.28 -4.74 -11.90
C GLN A 163 2.44 -5.97 -11.52
N PHE A 164 1.87 -5.98 -10.32
CA PHE A 164 0.98 -7.06 -9.89
C PHE A 164 -0.31 -7.09 -10.73
N VAL A 165 -0.91 -5.95 -11.01
CA VAL A 165 -2.06 -5.82 -11.93
C VAL A 165 -1.73 -6.41 -13.29
N ASP A 166 -0.59 -6.05 -13.90
CA ASP A 166 -0.14 -6.58 -15.20
C ASP A 166 -0.03 -8.13 -15.17
N LEU A 167 0.49 -8.72 -14.07
CA LEU A 167 0.59 -10.17 -13.91
C LEU A 167 -0.79 -10.85 -13.81
N VAL A 168 -1.72 -10.24 -13.08
CA VAL A 168 -3.08 -10.75 -12.93
C VAL A 168 -3.83 -10.71 -14.26
N GLU A 169 -3.72 -9.62 -15.02
CA GLU A 169 -4.30 -9.50 -16.36
C GLU A 169 -3.71 -10.52 -17.35
N GLN A 170 -2.39 -10.71 -17.33
CA GLN A 170 -1.73 -11.73 -18.15
C GLN A 170 -2.23 -13.14 -17.80
N ALA A 171 -2.38 -13.44 -16.52
CA ALA A 171 -2.90 -14.75 -16.09
C ALA A 171 -4.37 -14.96 -16.52
N ALA A 172 -5.20 -13.92 -16.43
CA ALA A 172 -6.58 -13.95 -16.87
C ALA A 172 -6.66 -14.23 -18.39
N ALA A 173 -5.82 -13.59 -19.20
CA ALA A 173 -5.76 -13.76 -20.64
C ALA A 173 -5.21 -15.15 -21.05
N ARG A 174 -4.14 -15.59 -20.40
CA ARG A 174 -3.45 -16.88 -20.74
C ARG A 174 -4.07 -18.10 -20.06
N LYS A 175 -4.92 -17.90 -19.04
CA LYS A 175 -5.47 -18.96 -18.18
C LYS A 175 -4.37 -19.81 -17.52
N ALA A 176 -3.25 -19.20 -17.21
CA ALA A 176 -2.07 -19.81 -16.58
C ALA A 176 -1.34 -18.79 -15.72
N CYS A 177 -0.61 -19.24 -14.69
CA CYS A 177 0.27 -18.36 -13.90
C CYS A 177 1.40 -17.80 -14.79
N PRO A 178 1.77 -16.50 -14.59
CA PRO A 178 2.86 -15.85 -15.31
C PRO A 178 4.23 -16.33 -14.84
#